data_ef5a47d94f5d2b5d65a55ed3150a3ab6
#
_entry.id   ef5a47d94f5d2b5d65a55ed3150a3ab6
#
_cell.length_a   1.000
_cell.length_b   1.000
_cell.length_c   1.000
_cell.angle_alpha   90.00
_cell.angle_beta   90.00
_cell.angle_gamma   90.00
#
_symmetry.space_group_name_H-M   'P 1'
#
loop_
_entity.id
_entity.type
_entity.pdbx_description
1 polymer ?
#
loop_
_entity_poly.entity_id
_entity_poly.type
_entity_poly.pdbx_seq_one_letter_code
_entity_poly.pdbx_strand_id
1 'polypeptide(L)'
;MALLRRPLLAAAVGSAALAASLLAPSPAAVSTERPWTPQLVRVHADPGAVGALGLDLTEHGGTEGVDVVLHTAAERARLDASGLPSEVLVPDLLAREAERNRLDAEYAARTVRSELPSGRTSYRTLEDYETELRDLAREHRSLVRHLTLPEPGLDGREVHGVEIAHRVRRPADGRPTFVMLGLHHAREWPSAEHTMELAHDLVALERTDRDVRRLLRRVRVVVVPVVNPDGFDLSRTSGGLIDLNVLHPLDPSGTLLPVATQVLTPGLAYLRKNCRLVAGVDTPDGTCAAMLTTPAGFGLGVDLNRNYGQWWSGPGAAGNAPSVTEFHAGLLDPRHHGADAFSEPETRNVRDLVLSRQVTTLITNHTSGNLVLRPWAGAPDHVTDGGVPLGLAPDERALRRLGARFAAENGYTNQRSHELYDGVGTTEDWAYAATGAFGFTFEIGPTEFHPPFEDVVDEYVGADRPGGGNRAAYLIALAHAADTRAHGVLTGRAPAGATLTLTRDASTTTWEGSSPARLRTALVVPRSGRFTWHVNPSTRPTSQRAEKYRLTCDDGRGKARATRVRVDRGEQVRLTLRRC
;
A
#
# COMPACT_ATOMS: atom_id res chain seq x y z
N MET A 1 -20.56 -47.91 53.67
CA MET A 1 -20.05 -48.53 54.94
C MET A 1 -18.72 -47.88 55.25
N ALA A 2 -18.66 -47.27 56.47
CA ALA A 2 -17.55 -46.90 57.35
C ALA A 2 -16.52 -45.94 56.77
N LEU A 3 -16.51 -44.61 57.04
CA LEU A 3 -16.20 -43.91 58.31
C LEU A 3 -14.93 -44.37 59.01
N LEU A 4 -13.88 -43.54 59.02
CA LEU A 4 -13.09 -43.36 60.25
C LEU A 4 -12.35 -41.99 60.25
N ARG A 5 -12.40 -41.36 61.39
CA ARG A 5 -12.10 -40.01 61.79
C ARG A 5 -10.61 -39.82 62.17
N ARG A 6 -10.22 -38.55 62.15
CA ARG A 6 -9.04 -37.84 62.68
C ARG A 6 -8.47 -38.34 64.04
N PRO A 7 -7.24 -37.85 64.43
CA PRO A 7 -7.24 -36.60 65.19
C PRO A 7 -6.06 -35.64 64.94
N LEU A 8 -6.29 -34.41 65.42
CA LEU A 8 -5.41 -33.26 65.56
C LEU A 8 -4.26 -33.54 66.56
N LEU A 9 -3.09 -32.93 66.32
CA LEU A 9 -2.12 -32.58 67.37
C LEU A 9 -1.69 -31.16 67.20
N ALA A 10 -1.96 -30.36 68.21
CA ALA A 10 -1.45 -29.02 68.42
C ALA A 10 -0.07 -29.10 69.08
N ALA A 11 0.89 -28.31 68.63
CA ALA A 11 2.09 -28.00 69.36
C ALA A 11 2.32 -26.51 69.34
N ALA A 12 2.24 -25.89 70.51
CA ALA A 12 2.62 -24.53 70.79
C ALA A 12 4.13 -24.46 70.98
N VAL A 13 4.79 -23.46 70.34
CA VAL A 13 6.15 -23.06 70.70
C VAL A 13 6.25 -21.54 70.66
N GLY A 14 6.85 -21.03 71.69
CA GLY A 14 6.88 -19.71 72.23
C GLY A 14 7.48 -18.60 71.40
N SER A 15 7.07 -17.43 71.81
CA SER A 15 7.49 -16.10 71.35
C SER A 15 8.92 -15.80 71.78
N ALA A 16 9.80 -15.48 70.85
CA ALA A 16 11.01 -14.70 71.12
C ALA A 16 10.93 -13.43 70.27
N ALA A 17 10.69 -12.30 70.90
CA ALA A 17 10.69 -10.99 70.25
C ALA A 17 12.13 -10.56 69.98
N LEU A 18 12.52 -10.52 68.71
CA LEU A 18 13.68 -9.75 68.25
C LEU A 18 13.15 -8.46 67.65
N ALA A 19 13.42 -7.34 68.32
CA ALA A 19 13.21 -6.01 67.78
C ALA A 19 14.28 -5.72 66.71
N ALA A 20 13.95 -5.92 65.45
CA ALA A 20 14.70 -5.41 64.33
C ALA A 20 14.08 -4.07 63.90
N SER A 21 14.84 -2.99 64.10
CA SER A 21 14.49 -1.66 63.58
C SER A 21 14.43 -1.70 62.04
N LEU A 22 13.25 -1.82 61.49
CA LEU A 22 12.99 -1.63 60.10
C LEU A 22 13.08 -0.13 59.78
N LEU A 23 14.23 0.30 59.26
CA LEU A 23 14.32 1.52 58.45
C LEU A 23 13.41 1.29 57.23
N ALA A 24 12.25 1.90 57.25
CA ALA A 24 11.38 1.95 56.07
C ALA A 24 12.16 2.65 54.94
N PRO A 25 12.29 2.06 53.74
CA PRO A 25 12.79 2.79 52.62
C PRO A 25 11.84 3.97 52.38
N SER A 26 12.39 5.16 52.27
CA SER A 26 11.63 6.32 51.78
C SER A 26 10.92 5.94 50.48
N PRO A 27 9.65 6.30 50.32
CA PRO A 27 9.00 6.09 49.03
C PRO A 27 9.83 6.83 48.00
N ALA A 28 10.41 6.08 47.07
CA ALA A 28 10.99 6.66 45.85
C ALA A 28 9.91 7.57 45.26
N ALA A 29 10.26 8.83 45.05
CA ALA A 29 9.37 9.76 44.37
C ALA A 29 9.00 9.12 43.04
N VAL A 30 7.77 8.69 42.91
CA VAL A 30 7.20 8.27 41.62
C VAL A 30 7.32 9.52 40.76
N SER A 31 8.19 9.45 39.77
CA SER A 31 8.31 10.50 38.76
C SER A 31 6.91 10.70 38.17
N THR A 32 6.37 11.89 38.34
CA THR A 32 5.10 12.31 37.76
C THR A 32 5.29 12.76 36.29
N GLU A 33 6.33 12.27 35.63
CA GLU A 33 6.47 12.50 34.21
C GLU A 33 5.31 11.83 33.52
N ARG A 34 4.56 12.62 32.77
CA ARG A 34 3.49 12.08 31.90
C ARG A 34 4.14 11.03 31.00
N PRO A 35 3.48 9.88 30.79
CA PRO A 35 3.96 8.92 29.80
C PRO A 35 4.12 9.63 28.46
N TRP A 36 5.15 9.25 27.71
CA TRP A 36 5.39 9.80 26.37
C TRP A 36 4.15 9.60 25.51
N THR A 37 3.76 10.66 24.80
CA THR A 37 2.75 10.57 23.74
C THR A 37 3.43 10.81 22.39
N PRO A 38 3.02 10.09 21.32
CA PRO A 38 3.60 10.31 20.01
C PRO A 38 3.30 11.68 19.48
N GLN A 39 4.22 12.13 18.66
CA GLN A 39 4.20 13.47 18.10
C GLN A 39 4.35 13.41 16.58
N LEU A 40 3.69 14.33 15.89
CA LEU A 40 4.04 14.68 14.51
C LEU A 40 4.92 15.91 14.57
N VAL A 41 6.09 15.81 13.94
CA VAL A 41 7.13 16.86 13.99
C VAL A 41 7.62 17.15 12.60
N ARG A 42 7.67 18.43 12.21
CA ARG A 42 8.35 18.86 11.00
C ARG A 42 9.84 19.05 11.28
N VAL A 43 10.69 18.45 10.48
CA VAL A 43 12.14 18.61 10.54
C VAL A 43 12.58 19.41 9.32
N HIS A 44 13.16 20.60 9.56
CA HIS A 44 13.62 21.50 8.49
C HIS A 44 15.01 21.09 8.00
N ALA A 45 15.06 19.95 7.31
CA ALA A 45 16.28 19.37 6.76
C ALA A 45 15.97 18.54 5.52
N ASP A 46 17.01 18.18 4.79
CA ASP A 46 16.91 17.24 3.68
C ASP A 46 16.35 15.88 4.15
N PRO A 47 15.34 15.32 3.46
CA PRO A 47 14.73 14.06 3.86
C PRO A 47 15.71 12.89 4.00
N GLY A 48 16.79 12.86 3.22
CA GLY A 48 17.85 11.86 3.34
C GLY A 48 18.61 11.96 4.66
N ALA A 49 18.90 13.19 5.11
CA ALA A 49 19.54 13.44 6.40
C ALA A 49 18.64 13.00 7.58
N VAL A 50 17.33 13.28 7.48
CA VAL A 50 16.35 12.85 8.47
C VAL A 50 16.17 11.33 8.44
N GLY A 51 16.10 10.75 7.25
CA GLY A 51 16.01 9.30 7.05
C GLY A 51 17.19 8.51 7.64
N ALA A 52 18.40 9.09 7.60
CA ALA A 52 19.58 8.50 8.22
C ALA A 52 19.47 8.37 9.75
N LEU A 53 18.55 9.11 10.39
CA LEU A 53 18.24 8.96 11.80
C LEU A 53 17.34 7.76 12.11
N GLY A 54 16.81 7.05 11.09
CA GLY A 54 15.86 5.94 11.27
C GLY A 54 14.56 6.39 11.93
N LEU A 55 14.07 7.58 11.59
CA LEU A 55 12.77 8.11 12.03
C LEU A 55 11.68 7.74 11.02
N ASP A 56 10.45 7.64 11.52
CA ASP A 56 9.28 7.34 10.69
C ASP A 56 8.85 8.58 9.87
N LEU A 57 9.40 8.70 8.66
CA LEU A 57 9.07 9.78 7.75
C LEU A 57 7.65 9.60 7.20
N THR A 58 6.90 10.69 7.20
CA THR A 58 5.64 10.73 6.46
C THR A 58 5.90 11.03 4.98
N GLU A 59 4.84 10.92 4.18
CA GLU A 59 4.89 11.33 2.78
C GLU A 59 4.83 12.87 2.61
N HIS A 60 4.67 13.62 3.71
CA HIS A 60 4.70 15.08 3.66
C HIS A 60 6.13 15.59 3.82
N GLY A 61 6.63 16.19 2.75
CA GLY A 61 7.98 16.74 2.71
C GLY A 61 8.15 17.63 1.48
N GLY A 62 9.29 18.29 1.40
CA GLY A 62 9.63 19.18 0.30
C GLY A 62 10.79 20.11 0.66
N THR A 63 10.87 21.27 -0.02
CA THR A 63 11.93 22.26 0.21
C THR A 63 11.92 22.88 1.61
N GLU A 64 10.80 22.79 2.33
CA GLU A 64 10.64 23.33 3.70
C GLU A 64 10.98 22.31 4.79
N GLY A 65 11.19 21.05 4.45
CA GLY A 65 11.50 19.97 5.39
C GLY A 65 10.64 18.73 5.18
N VAL A 66 10.71 17.81 6.13
CA VAL A 66 9.93 16.55 6.13
C VAL A 66 9.25 16.35 7.48
N ASP A 67 8.02 15.85 7.45
CA ASP A 67 7.28 15.52 8.65
C ASP A 67 7.61 14.09 9.09
N VAL A 68 7.81 13.89 10.39
CA VAL A 68 8.13 12.61 11.01
C VAL A 68 7.16 12.30 12.14
N VAL A 69 6.80 11.05 12.30
CA VAL A 69 6.12 10.56 13.49
C VAL A 69 7.19 10.11 14.49
N LEU A 70 7.21 10.71 15.65
CA LEU A 70 8.05 10.29 16.76
C LEU A 70 7.20 9.42 17.70
N HIS A 71 7.44 8.12 17.66
CA HIS A 71 6.68 7.15 18.44
C HIS A 71 7.18 7.04 19.90
N THR A 72 8.44 7.41 20.16
CA THR A 72 9.08 7.22 21.45
C THR A 72 9.89 8.43 21.91
N ALA A 73 10.09 8.55 23.22
CA ALA A 73 10.99 9.54 23.80
C ALA A 73 12.44 9.36 23.31
N ALA A 74 12.85 8.13 23.00
CA ALA A 74 14.18 7.84 22.45
C ALA A 74 14.35 8.41 21.04
N GLU A 75 13.32 8.37 20.20
CA GLU A 75 13.34 9.00 18.87
C GLU A 75 13.41 10.52 18.98
N ARG A 76 12.66 11.12 19.92
CA ARG A 76 12.76 12.54 20.20
C ARG A 76 14.17 12.93 20.62
N ALA A 77 14.76 12.19 21.56
CA ALA A 77 16.13 12.43 22.02
C ALA A 77 17.15 12.29 20.88
N ARG A 78 16.94 11.33 19.97
CA ARG A 78 17.79 11.13 18.79
C ARG A 78 17.69 12.30 17.81
N LEU A 79 16.48 12.81 17.58
CA LEU A 79 16.27 13.99 16.77
C LEU A 79 16.93 15.23 17.39
N ASP A 80 16.74 15.44 18.70
CA ASP A 80 17.35 16.56 19.42
C ASP A 80 18.89 16.50 19.38
N ALA A 81 19.47 15.30 19.55
CA ALA A 81 20.91 15.09 19.48
C ALA A 81 21.49 15.33 18.08
N SER A 82 20.70 15.22 17.02
CA SER A 82 21.14 15.49 15.66
C SER A 82 21.38 16.99 15.40
N GLY A 83 20.79 17.87 16.20
CA GLY A 83 20.85 19.31 16.01
C GLY A 83 20.04 19.84 14.82
N LEU A 84 19.25 19.00 14.17
CA LEU A 84 18.38 19.42 13.08
C LEU A 84 17.25 20.31 13.58
N PRO A 85 16.96 21.45 12.96
CA PRO A 85 15.85 22.31 13.33
C PRO A 85 14.53 21.57 13.19
N SER A 86 13.65 21.63 14.18
CA SER A 86 12.37 20.95 14.14
C SER A 86 11.26 21.73 14.84
N GLU A 87 10.04 21.52 14.38
CA GLU A 87 8.80 22.10 14.91
C GLU A 87 7.80 20.99 15.20
N VAL A 88 7.17 21.02 16.38
CA VAL A 88 6.12 20.07 16.76
C VAL A 88 4.80 20.55 16.14
N LEU A 89 4.29 19.78 15.17
CA LEU A 89 3.01 20.04 14.51
C LEU A 89 1.84 19.53 15.35
N VAL A 90 1.94 18.29 15.86
CA VAL A 90 0.95 17.68 16.75
C VAL A 90 1.66 17.13 17.97
N PRO A 91 1.47 17.74 19.15
CA PRO A 91 2.19 17.33 20.36
C PRO A 91 1.68 16.04 21.00
N ASP A 92 0.46 15.61 20.64
CA ASP A 92 -0.18 14.42 21.18
C ASP A 92 -1.11 13.83 20.13
N LEU A 93 -0.63 12.82 19.40
CA LEU A 93 -1.41 12.14 18.35
C LEU A 93 -2.58 11.33 18.93
N LEU A 94 -2.50 10.89 20.20
CA LEU A 94 -3.62 10.18 20.85
C LEU A 94 -4.76 11.13 21.17
N ALA A 95 -4.46 12.33 21.66
CA ALA A 95 -5.46 13.36 21.89
C ALA A 95 -6.09 13.80 20.55
N ARG A 96 -5.27 13.91 19.49
CA ARG A 96 -5.75 14.21 18.14
C ARG A 96 -6.68 13.13 17.61
N GLU A 97 -6.35 11.87 17.84
CA GLU A 97 -7.17 10.72 17.47
C GLU A 97 -8.53 10.73 18.20
N ALA A 98 -8.53 11.04 19.50
CA ALA A 98 -9.75 11.16 20.28
C ALA A 98 -10.65 12.30 19.78
N GLU A 99 -10.05 13.43 19.39
CA GLU A 99 -10.78 14.58 18.82
C GLU A 99 -11.36 14.23 17.45
N ARG A 100 -10.58 13.54 16.58
CA ARG A 100 -11.10 13.07 15.31
C ARG A 100 -12.30 12.13 15.49
N ASN A 101 -12.19 11.16 16.42
CA ASN A 101 -13.32 10.25 16.72
C ASN A 101 -14.58 11.01 17.14
N ARG A 102 -14.43 12.13 17.89
CA ARG A 102 -15.53 12.99 18.28
C ARG A 102 -16.15 13.67 17.06
N LEU A 103 -15.32 14.26 16.19
CA LEU A 103 -15.78 14.94 14.96
C LEU A 103 -16.48 13.95 14.02
N ASP A 104 -15.95 12.74 13.85
CA ASP A 104 -16.55 11.67 13.04
C ASP A 104 -17.93 11.27 13.58
N ALA A 105 -18.06 11.13 14.91
CA ALA A 105 -19.35 10.81 15.54
C ALA A 105 -20.38 11.95 15.34
N GLU A 106 -19.96 13.20 15.45
CA GLU A 106 -20.81 14.37 15.20
C GLU A 106 -21.22 14.45 13.73
N TYR A 107 -20.28 14.22 12.79
CA TYR A 107 -20.60 14.18 11.37
C TYR A 107 -21.62 13.08 11.06
N ALA A 108 -21.39 11.86 11.53
CA ALA A 108 -22.32 10.74 11.34
C ALA A 108 -23.69 10.99 11.96
N ALA A 109 -23.77 11.68 13.11
CA ALA A 109 -25.05 12.00 13.78
C ALA A 109 -25.89 13.04 13.02
N ARG A 110 -25.24 14.01 12.33
CA ARG A 110 -25.94 15.07 11.58
C ARG A 110 -26.18 14.74 10.11
N THR A 111 -25.48 13.74 9.57
CA THR A 111 -25.46 13.41 8.14
C THR A 111 -26.09 12.05 7.88
N VAL A 112 -27.28 12.02 7.32
CA VAL A 112 -27.98 10.76 6.98
C VAL A 112 -27.28 10.03 5.83
N ARG A 113 -26.71 10.78 4.88
CA ARG A 113 -25.96 10.29 3.74
C ARG A 113 -24.98 11.36 3.28
N SER A 114 -23.70 11.01 3.13
CA SER A 114 -22.69 11.90 2.59
C SER A 114 -22.80 12.05 1.06
N GLU A 115 -21.98 12.93 0.47
CA GLU A 115 -21.87 13.11 -0.97
C GLU A 115 -21.05 12.01 -1.65
N LEU A 116 -20.42 11.12 -0.89
CA LEU A 116 -19.74 9.95 -1.45
C LEU A 116 -20.71 9.07 -2.24
N PRO A 117 -20.26 8.41 -3.32
CA PRO A 117 -21.09 7.49 -4.09
C PRO A 117 -21.76 6.39 -3.26
N SER A 118 -21.12 5.87 -2.24
CA SER A 118 -21.70 4.94 -1.27
C SER A 118 -22.71 5.62 -0.32
N GLY A 119 -22.50 6.89 -0.03
CA GLY A 119 -23.24 7.67 0.96
C GLY A 119 -22.78 7.43 2.41
N ARG A 120 -21.62 6.82 2.63
CA ARG A 120 -21.06 6.55 3.96
C ARG A 120 -20.75 7.85 4.72
N THR A 121 -20.85 7.76 6.03
CA THR A 121 -20.64 8.90 6.96
C THR A 121 -19.56 8.60 8.00
N SER A 122 -18.80 7.51 7.82
CA SER A 122 -17.71 7.10 8.72
C SER A 122 -16.75 6.17 8.01
N TYR A 123 -15.52 6.12 8.50
CA TYR A 123 -14.49 5.18 8.02
C TYR A 123 -14.93 3.72 8.10
N ARG A 124 -14.58 2.95 7.07
CA ARG A 124 -14.81 1.51 7.00
C ARG A 124 -13.89 0.75 7.94
N THR A 125 -14.37 -0.40 8.40
CA THR A 125 -13.55 -1.48 8.93
C THR A 125 -13.14 -2.42 7.80
N LEU A 126 -12.24 -3.38 8.05
CA LEU A 126 -11.88 -4.40 7.06
C LEU A 126 -13.12 -5.21 6.63
N GLU A 127 -13.98 -5.60 7.59
CA GLU A 127 -15.22 -6.33 7.33
C GLU A 127 -16.19 -5.52 6.45
N ASP A 128 -16.25 -4.20 6.63
CA ASP A 128 -17.07 -3.32 5.77
C ASP A 128 -16.59 -3.40 4.31
N TYR A 129 -15.27 -3.26 4.07
CA TYR A 129 -14.70 -3.37 2.71
C TYR A 129 -15.04 -4.71 2.07
N GLU A 130 -14.79 -5.81 2.77
CA GLU A 130 -15.06 -7.15 2.26
C GLU A 130 -16.54 -7.38 1.94
N THR A 131 -17.42 -6.90 2.81
CA THR A 131 -18.87 -7.03 2.66
C THR A 131 -19.35 -6.23 1.46
N GLU A 132 -18.97 -4.95 1.36
CA GLU A 132 -19.37 -4.08 0.27
C GLU A 132 -18.84 -4.57 -1.10
N LEU A 133 -17.62 -5.09 -1.17
CA LEU A 133 -17.08 -5.69 -2.40
C LEU A 133 -17.87 -6.91 -2.85
N ARG A 134 -18.26 -7.78 -1.90
CA ARG A 134 -19.12 -8.95 -2.18
C ARG A 134 -20.51 -8.52 -2.62
N ASP A 135 -21.08 -7.52 -1.98
CA ASP A 135 -22.41 -6.99 -2.28
C ASP A 135 -22.47 -6.33 -3.65
N LEU A 136 -21.52 -5.46 -3.99
CA LEU A 136 -21.39 -4.89 -5.33
C LEU A 136 -21.37 -5.98 -6.42
N ALA A 137 -20.59 -7.05 -6.19
CA ALA A 137 -20.51 -8.15 -7.15
C ALA A 137 -21.80 -8.99 -7.20
N ARG A 138 -22.52 -9.13 -6.09
CA ARG A 138 -23.79 -9.84 -6.02
C ARG A 138 -24.91 -9.08 -6.72
N GLU A 139 -24.97 -7.76 -6.51
CA GLU A 139 -26.04 -6.90 -7.03
C GLU A 139 -25.83 -6.53 -8.50
N HIS A 140 -24.59 -6.43 -8.94
CA HIS A 140 -24.22 -5.99 -10.28
C HIS A 140 -23.48 -7.06 -11.10
N ARG A 141 -23.94 -8.31 -11.09
CA ARG A 141 -23.29 -9.52 -11.65
C ARG A 141 -22.83 -9.43 -13.11
N SER A 142 -23.43 -8.58 -13.91
CA SER A 142 -23.04 -8.37 -15.31
C SER A 142 -21.91 -7.36 -15.47
N LEU A 143 -21.72 -6.50 -14.46
CA LEU A 143 -20.78 -5.38 -14.44
C LEU A 143 -19.62 -5.61 -13.48
N VAL A 144 -19.88 -6.20 -12.32
CA VAL A 144 -18.91 -6.38 -11.24
C VAL A 144 -18.63 -7.86 -11.00
N ARG A 145 -17.36 -8.20 -10.80
CA ARG A 145 -16.89 -9.51 -10.39
C ARG A 145 -15.99 -9.37 -9.16
N HIS A 146 -16.34 -10.03 -8.09
CA HIS A 146 -15.48 -10.14 -6.91
C HIS A 146 -14.18 -10.87 -7.23
N LEU A 147 -13.09 -10.41 -6.66
CA LEU A 147 -11.76 -11.02 -6.74
C LEU A 147 -11.26 -11.30 -5.33
N THR A 148 -10.71 -12.49 -5.13
CA THR A 148 -9.80 -12.80 -4.02
C THR A 148 -8.43 -13.00 -4.64
N LEU A 149 -7.43 -12.29 -4.17
CA LEU A 149 -6.06 -12.45 -4.66
C LEU A 149 -5.45 -13.75 -4.09
N PRO A 150 -4.46 -14.35 -4.78
CA PRO A 150 -4.06 -15.73 -4.51
C PRO A 150 -3.46 -15.98 -3.12
N GLU A 151 -2.75 -14.99 -2.58
CA GLU A 151 -2.02 -15.15 -1.33
C GLU A 151 -2.69 -14.34 -0.23
N PRO A 152 -3.04 -14.95 0.90
CA PRO A 152 -3.46 -14.20 2.09
C PRO A 152 -2.26 -13.46 2.68
N GLY A 153 -2.52 -12.45 3.50
CA GLY A 153 -1.52 -11.86 4.37
C GLY A 153 -0.98 -12.87 5.40
N LEU A 154 0.00 -12.48 6.19
CA LEU A 154 0.70 -13.38 7.12
C LEU A 154 -0.20 -13.84 8.28
N ASP A 155 -1.18 -13.03 8.67
CA ASP A 155 -2.24 -13.38 9.63
C ASP A 155 -3.39 -14.19 9.02
N GLY A 156 -3.29 -14.50 7.72
CA GLY A 156 -4.26 -15.30 7.01
C GLY A 156 -5.47 -14.54 6.45
N ARG A 157 -5.49 -13.20 6.54
CA ARG A 157 -6.56 -12.39 5.94
C ARG A 157 -6.40 -12.32 4.44
N GLU A 158 -7.50 -12.58 3.71
CA GLU A 158 -7.50 -12.53 2.26
C GLU A 158 -7.45 -11.09 1.74
N VAL A 159 -6.79 -10.88 0.60
CA VAL A 159 -6.81 -9.60 -0.11
C VAL A 159 -7.95 -9.61 -1.12
N HIS A 160 -8.94 -8.75 -0.92
CA HIS A 160 -10.14 -8.68 -1.73
C HIS A 160 -10.16 -7.48 -2.68
N GLY A 161 -10.84 -7.64 -3.80
CA GLY A 161 -11.09 -6.57 -4.75
C GLY A 161 -12.28 -6.87 -5.64
N VAL A 162 -12.52 -5.95 -6.58
CA VAL A 162 -13.51 -6.15 -7.64
C VAL A 162 -12.93 -5.82 -9.01
N GLU A 163 -13.42 -6.50 -10.02
CA GLU A 163 -13.22 -6.12 -11.41
C GLU A 163 -14.54 -5.60 -11.98
N ILE A 164 -14.49 -4.40 -12.57
CA ILE A 164 -15.67 -3.68 -13.08
C ILE A 164 -15.51 -3.48 -14.59
N ALA A 165 -16.46 -3.99 -15.35
CA ALA A 165 -16.51 -3.83 -16.81
C ALA A 165 -17.80 -4.39 -17.38
N HIS A 166 -18.30 -3.88 -18.49
CA HIS A 166 -19.38 -4.57 -19.20
C HIS A 166 -18.98 -5.99 -19.57
N ARG A 167 -19.87 -6.98 -19.33
CA ARG A 167 -19.63 -8.41 -19.56
C ARG A 167 -18.38 -8.89 -18.84
N VAL A 168 -18.23 -8.49 -17.59
CA VAL A 168 -17.04 -8.74 -16.75
C VAL A 168 -16.62 -10.21 -16.70
N ARG A 169 -17.58 -11.14 -16.81
CA ARG A 169 -17.34 -12.60 -16.80
C ARG A 169 -16.66 -13.16 -18.07
N ARG A 170 -16.26 -12.30 -19.02
CA ARG A 170 -15.46 -12.67 -20.19
C ARG A 170 -14.04 -12.11 -20.06
N PRO A 171 -13.16 -12.73 -19.24
CA PRO A 171 -11.90 -12.11 -18.81
C PRO A 171 -10.90 -11.90 -19.96
N ALA A 172 -10.82 -12.80 -20.92
CA ALA A 172 -9.80 -12.79 -21.98
C ALA A 172 -10.35 -12.13 -23.27
N ASP A 173 -10.80 -10.88 -23.20
CA ASP A 173 -11.47 -10.18 -24.30
C ASP A 173 -10.63 -9.08 -24.99
N GLY A 174 -9.36 -8.93 -24.59
CA GLY A 174 -8.41 -8.03 -25.21
C GLY A 174 -8.52 -6.56 -24.81
N ARG A 175 -9.36 -6.22 -23.83
CA ARG A 175 -9.44 -4.87 -23.28
C ARG A 175 -8.22 -4.54 -22.40
N PRO A 176 -7.79 -3.26 -22.35
CA PRO A 176 -6.78 -2.81 -21.41
C PRO A 176 -7.35 -2.77 -20.00
N THR A 177 -6.48 -2.72 -18.99
CA THR A 177 -6.87 -2.66 -17.58
C THR A 177 -6.40 -1.37 -16.94
N PHE A 178 -7.28 -0.72 -16.19
CA PHE A 178 -6.95 0.27 -15.18
C PHE A 178 -6.96 -0.41 -13.81
N VAL A 179 -5.89 -0.24 -13.03
CA VAL A 179 -5.76 -0.78 -11.67
C VAL A 179 -5.75 0.38 -10.68
N MET A 180 -6.59 0.30 -9.66
CA MET A 180 -6.61 1.20 -8.50
C MET A 180 -6.34 0.39 -7.26
N LEU A 181 -5.33 0.80 -6.49
CA LEU A 181 -4.90 0.19 -5.24
C LEU A 181 -5.01 1.20 -4.10
N GLY A 182 -5.29 0.73 -2.91
CA GLY A 182 -5.23 1.52 -1.67
C GLY A 182 -4.55 0.74 -0.56
N LEU A 183 -4.18 1.45 0.49
CA LEU A 183 -3.73 0.87 1.75
C LEU A 183 -2.56 -0.12 1.64
N HIS A 184 -1.48 0.31 0.98
CA HIS A 184 -0.18 -0.35 1.14
C HIS A 184 0.33 -0.13 2.58
N HIS A 185 0.18 1.10 3.08
CA HIS A 185 0.51 1.43 4.46
C HIS A 185 -0.75 1.41 5.31
N ALA A 186 -0.69 0.67 6.40
CA ALA A 186 -1.87 0.33 7.21
C ALA A 186 -2.56 1.54 7.85
N ARG A 187 -1.81 2.62 8.14
CA ARG A 187 -2.30 3.86 8.76
C ARG A 187 -3.01 4.82 7.80
N GLU A 188 -2.96 4.60 6.51
CA GLU A 188 -3.40 5.57 5.49
C GLU A 188 -4.86 5.35 5.09
N TRP A 189 -5.80 5.49 6.04
CA TRP A 189 -7.20 5.09 5.86
C TRP A 189 -7.91 5.78 4.71
N PRO A 190 -7.74 7.09 4.42
CA PRO A 190 -8.35 7.76 3.27
C PRO A 190 -8.03 7.11 1.94
N SER A 191 -6.86 6.48 1.82
CA SER A 191 -6.43 5.81 0.59
C SER A 191 -7.35 4.66 0.20
N ALA A 192 -7.82 3.86 1.17
CA ALA A 192 -8.79 2.79 0.95
C ALA A 192 -10.20 3.34 0.69
N GLU A 193 -10.61 4.38 1.42
CA GLU A 193 -11.92 5.02 1.24
C GLU A 193 -12.08 5.50 -0.21
N HIS A 194 -11.15 6.31 -0.71
CA HIS A 194 -11.21 6.80 -2.08
C HIS A 194 -11.14 5.69 -3.12
N THR A 195 -10.36 4.65 -2.85
CA THR A 195 -10.28 3.48 -3.74
C THR A 195 -11.63 2.75 -3.78
N MET A 196 -12.30 2.55 -2.65
CA MET A 196 -13.61 1.91 -2.59
C MET A 196 -14.70 2.77 -3.22
N GLU A 197 -14.68 4.08 -2.98
CA GLU A 197 -15.66 5.01 -3.54
C GLU A 197 -15.60 5.05 -5.08
N LEU A 198 -14.43 4.86 -5.70
CA LEU A 198 -14.36 4.68 -7.15
C LEU A 198 -15.17 3.45 -7.62
N ALA A 199 -15.17 2.35 -6.88
CA ALA A 199 -15.96 1.17 -7.26
C ALA A 199 -17.47 1.47 -7.23
N HIS A 200 -17.95 2.12 -6.18
CA HIS A 200 -19.34 2.57 -6.06
C HIS A 200 -19.71 3.56 -7.17
N ASP A 201 -18.82 4.52 -7.43
CA ASP A 201 -19.05 5.58 -8.42
C ASP A 201 -19.16 5.01 -9.85
N LEU A 202 -18.28 4.10 -10.23
CA LEU A 202 -18.34 3.45 -11.55
C LEU A 202 -19.63 2.66 -11.75
N VAL A 203 -20.16 2.02 -10.71
CA VAL A 203 -21.44 1.32 -10.75
C VAL A 203 -22.61 2.29 -10.88
N ALA A 204 -22.59 3.39 -10.15
CA ALA A 204 -23.63 4.43 -10.23
C ALA A 204 -23.61 5.15 -11.60
N LEU A 205 -22.43 5.59 -12.03
CA LEU A 205 -22.23 6.33 -13.28
C LEU A 205 -22.47 5.46 -14.53
N GLU A 206 -22.34 4.14 -14.46
CA GLU A 206 -22.68 3.26 -15.57
C GLU A 206 -24.11 3.50 -16.07
N ARG A 207 -25.03 3.83 -15.18
CA ARG A 207 -26.44 4.07 -15.51
C ARG A 207 -26.71 5.50 -15.95
N THR A 208 -26.01 6.47 -15.40
CA THR A 208 -26.32 7.91 -15.51
C THR A 208 -25.39 8.64 -16.47
N ASP A 209 -24.12 8.19 -16.61
CA ASP A 209 -23.09 8.83 -17.44
C ASP A 209 -22.79 8.00 -18.70
N ARG A 210 -22.97 8.62 -19.89
CA ARG A 210 -22.75 7.96 -21.18
C ARG A 210 -21.27 7.69 -21.47
N ASP A 211 -20.39 8.53 -20.97
CA ASP A 211 -18.95 8.43 -21.21
C ASP A 211 -18.35 7.34 -20.34
N VAL A 212 -18.69 7.28 -19.05
CA VAL A 212 -18.31 6.19 -18.17
C VAL A 212 -18.83 4.85 -18.69
N ARG A 213 -20.10 4.79 -19.09
CA ARG A 213 -20.67 3.58 -19.73
C ARG A 213 -19.89 3.16 -20.97
N ARG A 214 -19.48 4.10 -21.82
CA ARG A 214 -18.65 3.83 -23.01
C ARG A 214 -17.27 3.33 -22.62
N LEU A 215 -16.66 3.92 -21.59
CA LEU A 215 -15.35 3.52 -21.10
C LEU A 215 -15.38 2.11 -20.49
N LEU A 216 -16.36 1.75 -19.69
CA LEU A 216 -16.52 0.41 -19.10
C LEU A 216 -16.77 -0.69 -20.14
N ARG A 217 -17.16 -0.33 -21.38
CA ARG A 217 -17.18 -1.27 -22.53
C ARG A 217 -15.80 -1.47 -23.14
N ARG A 218 -14.84 -0.56 -22.92
CA ARG A 218 -13.52 -0.53 -23.57
C ARG A 218 -12.38 -0.84 -22.60
N VAL A 219 -12.59 -0.69 -21.30
CA VAL A 219 -11.59 -0.86 -20.24
C VAL A 219 -12.13 -1.84 -19.21
N ARG A 220 -11.24 -2.58 -18.57
CA ARG A 220 -11.48 -3.30 -17.33
C ARG A 220 -10.88 -2.50 -16.18
N VAL A 221 -11.65 -2.27 -15.15
CA VAL A 221 -11.16 -1.59 -13.94
C VAL A 221 -11.01 -2.63 -12.84
N VAL A 222 -9.85 -2.73 -12.23
CA VAL A 222 -9.62 -3.54 -11.04
C VAL A 222 -9.40 -2.61 -9.88
N VAL A 223 -10.16 -2.81 -8.82
CA VAL A 223 -10.12 -2.00 -7.60
C VAL A 223 -9.79 -2.93 -6.44
N VAL A 224 -8.71 -2.64 -5.72
CA VAL A 224 -8.26 -3.34 -4.51
C VAL A 224 -8.11 -2.29 -3.41
N PRO A 225 -9.13 -2.07 -2.57
CA PRO A 225 -9.09 -1.00 -1.57
C PRO A 225 -8.04 -1.23 -0.48
N VAL A 226 -7.83 -2.48 -0.07
CA VAL A 226 -6.94 -2.84 1.04
C VAL A 226 -5.91 -3.86 0.53
N VAL A 227 -4.69 -3.39 0.26
CA VAL A 227 -3.57 -4.26 -0.15
C VAL A 227 -2.96 -4.94 1.08
N ASN A 228 -2.93 -4.26 2.24
CA ASN A 228 -2.38 -4.71 3.51
C ASN A 228 -3.50 -4.99 4.53
N PRO A 229 -4.24 -6.11 4.41
CA PRO A 229 -5.39 -6.37 5.28
C PRO A 229 -5.00 -6.63 6.73
N ASP A 230 -3.88 -7.31 6.98
CA ASP A 230 -3.44 -7.64 8.33
C ASP A 230 -3.02 -6.39 9.10
N GLY A 231 -2.18 -5.54 8.48
CA GLY A 231 -1.77 -4.27 9.07
C GLY A 231 -2.96 -3.32 9.26
N PHE A 232 -3.89 -3.27 8.30
CA PHE A 232 -5.05 -2.39 8.40
C PHE A 232 -6.04 -2.82 9.49
N ASP A 233 -6.31 -4.12 9.63
CA ASP A 233 -7.17 -4.61 10.71
C ASP A 233 -6.59 -4.24 12.08
N LEU A 234 -5.27 -4.34 12.22
CA LEU A 234 -4.56 -3.92 13.42
C LEU A 234 -4.64 -2.41 13.64
N SER A 235 -4.36 -1.61 12.58
CA SER A 235 -4.41 -0.15 12.65
C SER A 235 -5.82 0.37 12.95
N ARG A 236 -6.84 -0.21 12.31
CA ARG A 236 -8.21 0.33 12.34
C ARG A 236 -9.05 -0.16 13.50
N THR A 237 -8.90 -1.43 13.88
CA THR A 237 -9.84 -2.10 14.80
C THR A 237 -9.22 -2.45 16.13
N SER A 238 -7.96 -2.94 16.13
CA SER A 238 -7.29 -3.44 17.32
C SER A 238 -6.33 -2.43 17.94
N GLY A 239 -5.99 -1.38 17.20
CA GLY A 239 -4.90 -0.46 17.54
C GLY A 239 -5.11 0.41 18.77
N GLY A 240 -6.34 0.65 19.17
CA GLY A 240 -6.67 1.50 20.31
C GLY A 240 -6.82 0.78 21.66
N LEU A 241 -6.70 -0.55 21.69
CA LEU A 241 -7.16 -1.33 22.84
C LEU A 241 -6.06 -1.74 23.82
N ILE A 242 -4.78 -1.55 23.52
CA ILE A 242 -3.70 -2.01 24.40
C ILE A 242 -2.91 -0.82 24.92
N ASP A 243 -3.35 -0.29 26.04
CA ASP A 243 -2.49 0.56 26.87
C ASP A 243 -1.53 -0.33 27.67
N LEU A 244 -0.33 -0.53 27.13
CA LEU A 244 0.70 -1.31 27.83
C LEU A 244 1.29 -0.59 29.05
N ASN A 245 0.99 0.68 29.28
CA ASN A 245 1.31 1.32 30.56
C ASN A 245 0.63 0.56 31.72
N VAL A 246 -0.49 -0.13 31.45
CA VAL A 246 -1.15 -1.04 32.42
C VAL A 246 -0.26 -2.23 32.77
N LEU A 247 0.65 -2.65 31.91
CA LEU A 247 1.56 -3.78 32.16
C LEU A 247 2.87 -3.36 32.83
N HIS A 248 3.19 -2.06 32.89
CA HIS A 248 4.38 -1.55 33.56
C HIS A 248 4.51 -1.98 35.03
N PRO A 249 3.43 -2.09 35.83
CA PRO A 249 3.51 -2.63 37.18
C PRO A 249 3.90 -4.11 37.26
N LEU A 250 3.77 -4.86 36.19
CA LEU A 250 4.09 -6.30 36.15
C LEU A 250 5.54 -6.58 35.75
N ASP A 251 6.27 -5.55 35.28
CA ASP A 251 7.71 -5.62 35.00
C ASP A 251 8.46 -4.46 35.67
N PRO A 252 8.63 -4.48 37.01
CA PRO A 252 9.33 -3.43 37.72
C PRO A 252 10.82 -3.28 37.35
N SER A 253 11.38 -4.31 36.71
CA SER A 253 12.79 -4.29 36.27
C SER A 253 12.99 -3.57 34.94
N GLY A 254 11.91 -3.35 34.19
CA GLY A 254 11.95 -2.72 32.86
C GLY A 254 12.78 -3.48 31.82
N THR A 255 13.01 -4.78 32.02
CA THR A 255 13.86 -5.58 31.15
C THR A 255 13.10 -6.30 30.03
N LEU A 256 11.82 -6.57 30.25
CA LEU A 256 10.98 -7.27 29.27
C LEU A 256 10.06 -6.32 28.47
N LEU A 257 9.66 -5.21 29.10
CA LEU A 257 8.70 -4.27 28.52
C LEU A 257 9.28 -2.97 27.91
N PRO A 258 10.56 -2.57 28.09
CA PRO A 258 10.99 -1.24 27.64
C PRO A 258 10.85 -1.05 26.14
N VAL A 259 11.01 -2.11 25.38
CA VAL A 259 10.87 -2.07 23.92
C VAL A 259 9.40 -2.20 23.53
N ALA A 260 8.63 -3.06 24.18
CA ALA A 260 7.22 -3.24 23.92
C ALA A 260 6.38 -2.01 24.31
N THR A 261 6.65 -1.38 25.45
CA THR A 261 5.98 -0.14 25.85
C THR A 261 6.35 1.05 24.99
N GLN A 262 7.59 1.12 24.51
CA GLN A 262 8.02 2.17 23.59
C GLN A 262 7.40 2.06 22.19
N VAL A 263 7.00 0.87 21.79
CA VAL A 263 6.46 0.57 20.45
C VAL A 263 4.94 0.53 20.43
N LEU A 264 4.30 0.26 21.57
CA LEU A 264 2.83 0.15 21.66
C LEU A 264 2.12 1.43 22.10
N THR A 265 2.85 2.40 22.62
CA THR A 265 2.33 3.72 22.89
C THR A 265 2.79 4.59 21.73
N PRO A 266 2.01 4.71 20.77
CA PRO A 266 0.84 5.54 20.51
C PRO A 266 -0.37 4.85 19.95
N GLY A 267 -0.41 3.64 19.99
CA GLY A 267 -1.49 2.91 19.40
C GLY A 267 -1.13 2.48 17.97
N LEU A 268 -1.61 1.31 17.65
CA LEU A 268 -1.41 0.65 16.37
C LEU A 268 -2.09 1.38 15.20
N ALA A 269 -2.90 2.41 15.49
CA ALA A 269 -3.51 3.26 14.47
C ALA A 269 -2.48 3.85 13.49
N TYR A 270 -1.25 4.12 13.99
CA TYR A 270 -0.16 4.67 13.17
C TYR A 270 0.81 3.62 12.61
N LEU A 271 0.44 2.32 12.64
CA LEU A 271 1.21 1.26 12.00
C LEU A 271 1.30 1.49 10.47
N ARG A 272 2.53 1.58 9.96
CA ARG A 272 2.78 1.74 8.53
C ARG A 272 2.87 0.39 7.80
N LYS A 273 3.67 -0.53 8.35
CA LYS A 273 4.16 -1.75 7.70
C LYS A 273 3.15 -2.90 7.75
N ASN A 274 3.49 -4.04 7.15
CA ASN A 274 2.73 -5.26 7.29
C ASN A 274 3.06 -6.03 8.58
N CYS A 275 2.50 -7.23 8.74
CA CYS A 275 2.63 -8.04 9.95
C CYS A 275 3.82 -9.00 9.97
N ARG A 276 4.86 -8.79 9.16
CA ARG A 276 6.04 -9.66 9.16
C ARG A 276 6.89 -9.45 10.41
N LEU A 277 7.16 -10.51 11.17
CA LEU A 277 7.98 -10.43 12.38
C LEU A 277 9.47 -10.40 12.08
N VAL A 278 10.00 -11.39 11.37
CA VAL A 278 11.43 -11.49 11.02
C VAL A 278 11.58 -12.29 9.75
N ALA A 279 12.39 -11.80 8.80
CA ALA A 279 12.76 -12.58 7.63
C ALA A 279 13.44 -13.91 8.03
N GLY A 280 12.92 -15.04 7.56
CA GLY A 280 13.45 -16.38 7.84
C GLY A 280 13.00 -17.01 9.16
N VAL A 281 12.28 -16.32 10.01
CA VAL A 281 11.58 -16.88 11.18
C VAL A 281 10.07 -16.80 10.95
N ASP A 282 9.69 -16.81 9.69
CA ASP A 282 8.29 -16.86 9.30
C ASP A 282 7.73 -18.22 9.69
N THR A 283 7.27 -18.26 10.91
CA THR A 283 6.21 -19.18 11.19
C THR A 283 4.99 -18.66 10.46
N PRO A 284 4.06 -19.54 10.03
CA PRO A 284 2.72 -19.11 9.66
C PRO A 284 2.05 -18.26 10.74
N ASP A 285 2.62 -18.24 11.91
CA ASP A 285 2.24 -17.52 13.12
C ASP A 285 3.07 -16.23 13.31
N GLY A 286 3.82 -15.78 12.32
CA GLY A 286 4.50 -14.48 12.28
C GLY A 286 3.50 -13.35 12.15
N THR A 287 2.52 -13.35 13.01
CA THR A 287 1.27 -12.64 12.95
C THR A 287 1.36 -11.34 13.73
N CYS A 288 0.55 -10.38 13.36
CA CYS A 288 0.34 -9.19 14.19
C CYS A 288 -0.03 -9.56 15.64
N ALA A 289 -0.72 -10.68 15.86
CA ALA A 289 -1.01 -11.19 17.20
C ALA A 289 0.26 -11.59 17.96
N ALA A 290 1.24 -12.21 17.28
CA ALA A 290 2.53 -12.51 17.89
C ALA A 290 3.38 -11.24 18.09
N MET A 291 3.18 -10.17 17.32
CA MET A 291 3.77 -8.86 17.60
C MET A 291 3.40 -8.36 19.00
N LEU A 292 2.18 -8.58 19.47
CA LEU A 292 1.72 -8.16 20.79
C LEU A 292 2.48 -8.85 21.93
N THR A 293 3.02 -10.03 21.70
CA THR A 293 3.70 -10.85 22.72
C THR A 293 5.20 -10.92 22.54
N THR A 294 5.74 -10.39 21.43
CA THR A 294 7.16 -10.40 21.11
C THR A 294 7.77 -9.03 21.42
N PRO A 295 8.78 -8.92 22.29
CA PRO A 295 9.48 -7.68 22.52
C PRO A 295 9.98 -7.06 21.21
N ALA A 296 9.73 -5.77 21.00
CA ALA A 296 10.01 -5.04 19.75
C ALA A 296 9.21 -5.49 18.51
N GLY A 297 8.24 -6.37 18.66
CA GLY A 297 7.46 -6.89 17.52
C GLY A 297 6.78 -5.81 16.67
N PHE A 298 6.38 -4.71 17.27
CA PHE A 298 5.65 -3.62 16.58
C PHE A 298 6.48 -2.81 15.60
N GLY A 299 7.76 -2.66 15.83
CA GLY A 299 8.64 -1.99 14.88
C GLY A 299 9.00 -2.88 13.70
N LEU A 300 8.70 -4.18 13.80
CA LEU A 300 8.97 -5.14 12.75
C LEU A 300 7.96 -4.97 11.60
N GLY A 301 8.13 -5.73 10.56
CA GLY A 301 7.32 -5.66 9.36
C GLY A 301 8.09 -5.09 8.19
N VAL A 302 7.45 -5.14 7.03
CA VAL A 302 8.00 -4.66 5.77
C VAL A 302 7.18 -3.48 5.28
N ASP A 303 7.85 -2.43 4.84
CA ASP A 303 7.23 -1.36 4.06
C ASP A 303 6.89 -1.91 2.67
N LEU A 304 5.60 -2.16 2.45
CA LEU A 304 5.14 -2.77 1.21
C LEU A 304 5.46 -1.91 -0.02
N ASN A 305 5.52 -0.57 0.14
CA ASN A 305 5.89 0.33 -0.95
C ASN A 305 7.41 0.58 -1.06
N ARG A 306 8.21 -0.36 -0.49
CA ARG A 306 9.65 -0.52 -0.72
C ARG A 306 10.01 -1.93 -1.16
N ASN A 307 9.03 -2.83 -1.29
CA ASN A 307 9.22 -4.25 -1.56
C ASN A 307 9.07 -4.66 -3.03
N TYR A 308 8.79 -3.71 -3.95
CA TYR A 308 8.70 -3.97 -5.39
C TYR A 308 10.07 -4.01 -6.08
N GLY A 309 10.18 -4.75 -7.19
CA GLY A 309 11.46 -5.11 -7.78
C GLY A 309 12.22 -4.03 -8.55
N GLN A 310 11.64 -2.83 -8.80
CA GLN A 310 12.40 -1.78 -9.48
C GLN A 310 13.27 -1.03 -8.47
N TRP A 311 14.60 -1.14 -8.63
CA TRP A 311 15.65 -0.59 -7.75
C TRP A 311 15.54 -1.00 -6.27
N TRP A 312 14.85 -2.11 -6.01
CA TRP A 312 14.76 -2.67 -4.67
C TRP A 312 16.14 -2.72 -3.98
N SER A 313 16.19 -2.40 -2.70
CA SER A 313 17.41 -2.31 -1.86
C SER A 313 18.28 -1.07 -2.11
N GLY A 314 17.79 -0.08 -2.84
CA GLY A 314 18.52 1.16 -3.11
C GLY A 314 18.23 2.29 -2.11
N PRO A 315 18.68 3.53 -2.41
CA PRO A 315 18.48 4.70 -1.55
C PRO A 315 17.01 4.96 -1.21
N GLY A 316 16.73 5.43 0.00
CA GLY A 316 15.38 5.67 0.49
C GLY A 316 14.63 4.42 0.95
N ALA A 317 15.29 3.26 1.00
CA ALA A 317 14.81 2.05 1.64
C ALA A 317 15.84 1.57 2.68
N ALA A 318 15.37 0.96 3.77
CA ALA A 318 16.24 0.39 4.78
C ALA A 318 16.44 -1.10 4.52
N GLY A 319 17.71 -1.48 4.39
CA GLY A 319 18.13 -2.83 4.06
C GLY A 319 18.27 -3.77 5.24
N ASN A 320 18.63 -5.00 4.92
CA ASN A 320 19.11 -5.96 5.90
C ASN A 320 20.50 -5.53 6.38
N ALA A 321 20.64 -5.30 7.68
CA ALA A 321 21.91 -4.94 8.25
C ALA A 321 22.84 -6.18 8.35
N PRO A 322 24.16 -6.00 8.17
CA PRO A 322 25.12 -7.10 8.16
C PRO A 322 25.41 -7.68 9.55
N SER A 323 24.91 -7.09 10.63
CA SER A 323 25.10 -7.58 12.01
C SER A 323 23.78 -7.66 12.77
N VAL A 324 23.73 -8.48 13.84
CA VAL A 324 22.51 -8.63 14.65
C VAL A 324 22.07 -7.30 15.29
N THR A 325 22.99 -6.42 15.67
CA THR A 325 22.69 -5.12 16.24
C THR A 325 22.16 -4.16 15.17
N GLU A 326 22.79 -4.17 13.99
CA GLU A 326 22.33 -3.42 12.81
C GLU A 326 21.05 -4.02 12.22
N PHE A 327 20.90 -5.37 12.30
CA PHE A 327 19.68 -6.08 11.92
C PHE A 327 18.46 -5.58 12.67
N HIS A 328 18.54 -5.44 13.99
CA HIS A 328 17.42 -4.88 14.76
C HIS A 328 17.15 -3.42 14.37
N ALA A 329 18.17 -2.60 14.16
CA ALA A 329 18.00 -1.23 13.72
C ALA A 329 17.34 -1.15 12.31
N GLY A 330 17.80 -1.98 11.38
CA GLY A 330 17.22 -2.02 10.02
C GLY A 330 15.78 -2.51 9.99
N LEU A 331 15.44 -3.54 10.76
CA LEU A 331 14.08 -4.09 10.85
C LEU A 331 13.10 -3.09 11.50
N LEU A 332 13.57 -2.27 12.43
CA LEU A 332 12.76 -1.25 13.07
C LEU A 332 12.58 0.00 12.19
N ASP A 333 13.39 0.17 11.14
CA ASP A 333 13.23 1.28 10.21
C ASP A 333 11.87 1.19 9.51
N PRO A 334 11.09 2.27 9.49
CA PRO A 334 9.78 2.29 8.82
C PRO A 334 9.84 2.02 7.31
N ARG A 335 11.04 2.12 6.71
CA ARG A 335 11.30 1.89 5.28
C ARG A 335 11.93 0.52 4.99
N HIS A 336 11.87 -0.44 5.93
CA HIS A 336 12.45 -1.76 5.74
C HIS A 336 11.84 -2.46 4.52
N HIS A 337 12.69 -2.78 3.53
CA HIS A 337 12.26 -3.27 2.22
C HIS A 337 12.04 -4.79 2.12
N GLY A 338 12.16 -5.51 3.24
CA GLY A 338 12.04 -6.98 3.25
C GLY A 338 13.33 -7.71 2.79
N ALA A 339 13.28 -9.04 2.88
CA ALA A 339 14.43 -9.91 2.59
C ALA A 339 14.79 -10.00 1.10
N ASP A 340 13.79 -9.81 0.24
CA ASP A 340 13.91 -9.87 -1.22
C ASP A 340 12.85 -9.00 -1.86
N ALA A 341 13.07 -8.62 -3.12
CA ALA A 341 12.00 -8.02 -3.92
C ALA A 341 10.80 -8.97 -3.99
N PHE A 342 9.64 -8.48 -3.59
CA PHE A 342 8.41 -9.29 -3.48
C PHE A 342 8.50 -10.41 -2.41
N SER A 343 9.25 -10.20 -1.33
CA SER A 343 9.22 -11.13 -0.20
C SER A 343 7.83 -11.23 0.43
N GLU A 344 7.01 -10.19 0.31
CA GLU A 344 5.71 -10.11 0.97
C GLU A 344 4.56 -10.66 0.10
N PRO A 345 3.60 -11.39 0.68
CA PRO A 345 2.46 -11.94 -0.07
C PRO A 345 1.61 -10.84 -0.69
N GLU A 346 1.45 -9.72 -0.04
CA GLU A 346 0.67 -8.56 -0.50
C GLU A 346 1.28 -7.99 -1.80
N THR A 347 2.59 -7.83 -1.85
CA THR A 347 3.29 -7.31 -3.05
C THR A 347 3.34 -8.33 -4.17
N ARG A 348 3.44 -9.65 -3.85
CA ARG A 348 3.31 -10.72 -4.86
C ARG A 348 1.92 -10.73 -5.48
N ASN A 349 0.87 -10.52 -4.70
CA ASN A 349 -0.49 -10.38 -5.19
C ASN A 349 -0.62 -9.26 -6.23
N VAL A 350 -0.09 -8.07 -5.93
CA VAL A 350 -0.10 -6.94 -6.86
C VAL A 350 0.76 -7.24 -8.10
N ARG A 351 1.93 -7.82 -7.93
CA ARG A 351 2.80 -8.26 -9.04
C ARG A 351 2.05 -9.18 -10.00
N ASP A 352 1.42 -10.22 -9.48
CA ASP A 352 0.76 -11.24 -10.29
C ASP A 352 -0.53 -10.69 -10.92
N LEU A 353 -1.24 -9.80 -10.20
CA LEU A 353 -2.37 -9.04 -10.74
C LEU A 353 -1.94 -8.23 -11.98
N VAL A 354 -0.85 -7.49 -11.89
CA VAL A 354 -0.33 -6.63 -12.97
C VAL A 354 0.22 -7.47 -14.13
N LEU A 355 1.02 -8.50 -13.85
CA LEU A 355 1.66 -9.32 -14.89
C LEU A 355 0.71 -10.28 -15.62
N SER A 356 -0.46 -10.56 -15.04
CA SER A 356 -1.52 -11.36 -15.69
C SER A 356 -2.47 -10.56 -16.57
N ARG A 357 -2.32 -9.24 -16.65
CA ARG A 357 -3.18 -8.31 -17.39
C ARG A 357 -2.37 -7.36 -18.27
N GLN A 358 -3.04 -6.71 -19.21
CA GLN A 358 -2.50 -5.56 -19.95
C GLN A 358 -2.89 -4.28 -19.18
N VAL A 359 -2.18 -4.01 -18.11
CA VAL A 359 -2.38 -2.81 -17.29
C VAL A 359 -1.77 -1.62 -18.00
N THR A 360 -2.60 -0.67 -18.43
CA THR A 360 -2.16 0.54 -19.14
C THR A 360 -2.08 1.77 -18.25
N THR A 361 -2.83 1.76 -17.16
CA THR A 361 -2.82 2.81 -16.12
C THR A 361 -2.94 2.16 -14.75
N LEU A 362 -2.16 2.64 -13.80
CA LEU A 362 -2.22 2.22 -12.39
C LEU A 362 -2.18 3.48 -11.51
N ILE A 363 -3.03 3.51 -10.50
CA ILE A 363 -2.94 4.45 -9.40
C ILE A 363 -2.86 3.65 -8.10
N THR A 364 -1.91 4.00 -7.25
CA THR A 364 -1.86 3.58 -5.86
C THR A 364 -2.15 4.79 -4.98
N ASN A 365 -3.18 4.70 -4.17
CA ASN A 365 -3.57 5.74 -3.25
C ASN A 365 -2.83 5.58 -1.93
N HIS A 366 -2.30 6.68 -1.45
CA HIS A 366 -1.59 6.88 -0.20
C HIS A 366 -2.16 8.11 0.53
N THR A 367 -1.59 8.44 1.66
CA THR A 367 -1.90 9.60 2.50
C THR A 367 -0.65 9.94 3.32
N SER A 368 -0.14 11.18 3.33
CA SER A 368 -0.75 12.44 3.00
C SER A 368 0.22 13.33 2.19
N GLY A 369 -0.25 14.52 1.72
CA GLY A 369 0.66 15.49 1.11
C GLY A 369 0.04 16.34 -0.01
N ASN A 370 -1.18 16.04 -0.46
CA ASN A 370 -1.80 16.66 -1.63
C ASN A 370 -0.90 16.54 -2.89
N LEU A 371 -0.40 15.31 -3.16
CA LEU A 371 0.54 15.07 -4.25
C LEU A 371 -0.01 14.11 -5.31
N VAL A 372 0.39 14.35 -6.55
CA VAL A 372 0.32 13.40 -7.66
C VAL A 372 1.75 13.07 -8.04
N LEU A 373 2.23 11.94 -7.55
CA LEU A 373 3.60 11.47 -7.75
C LEU A 373 3.69 10.59 -8.99
N ARG A 374 4.78 10.74 -9.74
CA ARG A 374 5.09 9.96 -10.93
C ARG A 374 6.51 9.43 -10.90
N PRO A 375 6.83 8.37 -11.66
CA PRO A 375 8.19 7.82 -11.73
C PRO A 375 9.25 8.86 -12.13
N TRP A 376 10.44 8.80 -11.59
CA TRP A 376 10.93 7.77 -10.67
C TRP A 376 10.95 8.28 -9.23
N ALA A 377 10.88 7.32 -8.29
CA ALA A 377 10.99 7.62 -6.87
C ALA A 377 12.44 7.69 -6.37
N GLY A 378 13.39 7.15 -7.11
CA GLY A 378 14.83 7.35 -6.87
C GLY A 378 15.36 8.57 -7.62
N ALA A 379 16.26 9.34 -7.00
CA ALA A 379 16.86 10.51 -7.62
C ALA A 379 17.66 10.16 -8.89
N PRO A 380 17.63 10.99 -9.93
CA PRO A 380 18.13 10.66 -11.26
C PRO A 380 19.65 10.56 -11.36
N ASP A 381 20.39 11.11 -10.42
CA ASP A 381 21.85 11.08 -10.31
C ASP A 381 22.39 9.81 -9.64
N HIS A 382 21.53 9.01 -9.04
CA HIS A 382 21.93 7.72 -8.50
C HIS A 382 22.33 6.72 -9.57
N VAL A 383 23.24 5.85 -9.21
CA VAL A 383 23.73 4.75 -10.05
C VAL A 383 23.69 3.47 -9.22
N THR A 384 23.06 2.42 -9.74
CA THR A 384 23.02 1.11 -9.07
C THR A 384 24.42 0.50 -8.94
N ASP A 385 24.60 -0.48 -8.09
CA ASP A 385 25.87 -1.22 -7.93
C ASP A 385 26.33 -1.89 -9.23
N GLY A 386 25.38 -2.26 -10.09
CA GLY A 386 25.64 -2.75 -11.44
C GLY A 386 26.00 -1.67 -12.48
N GLY A 387 26.18 -0.40 -12.07
CA GLY A 387 26.55 0.69 -12.95
C GLY A 387 25.40 1.24 -13.83
N VAL A 388 24.15 0.96 -13.49
CA VAL A 388 22.99 1.44 -14.24
C VAL A 388 22.50 2.78 -13.63
N PRO A 389 22.58 3.89 -14.37
CA PRO A 389 22.06 5.15 -13.89
C PRO A 389 20.52 5.12 -13.87
N LEU A 390 19.92 5.72 -12.83
CA LEU A 390 18.45 5.84 -12.73
C LEU A 390 17.92 6.81 -13.80
N GLY A 391 18.49 7.99 -13.91
CA GLY A 391 18.10 9.01 -14.89
C GLY A 391 16.64 9.43 -14.75
N LEU A 392 16.08 9.99 -15.80
CA LEU A 392 14.66 10.32 -15.87
C LEU A 392 13.85 9.17 -16.48
N ALA A 393 12.58 9.07 -16.11
CA ALA A 393 11.65 8.14 -16.75
C ALA A 393 11.59 8.44 -18.27
N PRO A 394 11.75 7.44 -19.16
CA PRO A 394 11.73 7.65 -20.61
C PRO A 394 10.48 8.35 -21.13
N ASP A 395 9.32 8.12 -20.52
CA ASP A 395 8.04 8.76 -20.84
C ASP A 395 7.75 10.02 -19.98
N GLU A 396 8.73 10.62 -19.29
CA GLU A 396 8.55 11.73 -18.34
C GLU A 396 7.64 12.85 -18.86
N ARG A 397 7.80 13.22 -20.13
CA ARG A 397 6.94 14.25 -20.74
C ARG A 397 5.46 13.84 -20.79
N ALA A 398 5.17 12.58 -21.01
CA ALA A 398 3.80 12.06 -21.08
C ALA A 398 3.21 11.85 -19.68
N LEU A 399 4.00 11.32 -18.74
CA LEU A 399 3.66 11.17 -17.33
C LEU A 399 3.34 12.55 -16.72
N ARG A 400 4.19 13.55 -16.91
CA ARG A 400 3.97 14.92 -16.42
C ARG A 400 2.69 15.53 -16.96
N ARG A 401 2.39 15.34 -18.26
CA ARG A 401 1.13 15.86 -18.86
C ARG A 401 -0.11 15.18 -18.28
N LEU A 402 -0.04 13.88 -18.02
CA LEU A 402 -1.16 13.17 -17.43
C LEU A 402 -1.35 13.57 -15.96
N GLY A 403 -0.26 13.62 -15.18
CA GLY A 403 -0.29 14.10 -13.79
C GLY A 403 -0.81 15.53 -13.65
N ALA A 404 -0.46 16.44 -14.60
CA ALA A 404 -0.99 17.80 -14.61
C ALA A 404 -2.53 17.84 -14.85
N ARG A 405 -3.07 16.89 -15.58
CA ARG A 405 -4.53 16.78 -15.74
C ARG A 405 -5.22 16.31 -14.45
N PHE A 406 -4.58 15.41 -13.71
CA PHE A 406 -5.08 15.01 -12.38
C PHE A 406 -5.05 16.18 -11.41
N ALA A 407 -3.90 16.87 -11.36
CA ALA A 407 -3.68 18.02 -10.50
C ALA A 407 -4.64 19.19 -10.78
N ALA A 408 -5.09 19.35 -12.02
CA ALA A 408 -6.08 20.36 -12.38
C ALA A 408 -7.46 20.08 -11.75
N GLU A 409 -7.79 18.81 -11.45
CA GLU A 409 -9.05 18.44 -10.83
C GLU A 409 -8.99 18.47 -9.30
N ASN A 410 -7.93 17.92 -8.72
CA ASN A 410 -7.83 17.79 -7.27
C ASN A 410 -7.00 18.88 -6.58
N GLY A 411 -6.36 19.78 -7.33
CA GLY A 411 -5.55 20.85 -6.78
C GLY A 411 -4.21 20.38 -6.18
N TYR A 412 -3.79 19.14 -6.44
CA TYR A 412 -2.57 18.56 -5.88
C TYR A 412 -1.32 19.01 -6.66
N THR A 413 -0.16 18.90 -6.05
CA THR A 413 1.12 19.14 -6.70
C THR A 413 1.52 17.93 -7.53
N ASN A 414 1.73 18.14 -8.85
CA ASN A 414 2.23 17.08 -9.75
C ASN A 414 3.74 17.14 -9.84
N GLN A 415 4.43 16.18 -9.20
CA GLN A 415 5.89 16.11 -9.15
C GLN A 415 6.40 14.69 -9.36
N ARG A 416 7.71 14.51 -9.58
CA ARG A 416 8.35 13.17 -9.53
C ARG A 416 8.42 12.71 -8.09
N SER A 417 8.30 11.40 -7.87
CA SER A 417 8.28 10.86 -6.50
C SER A 417 9.53 11.22 -5.70
N HIS A 418 10.73 11.23 -6.32
CA HIS A 418 11.98 11.61 -5.64
C HIS A 418 12.05 13.09 -5.25
N GLU A 419 11.22 13.98 -5.82
CA GLU A 419 11.16 15.38 -5.40
C GLU A 419 10.48 15.55 -4.04
N LEU A 420 9.82 14.50 -3.55
CA LEU A 420 9.37 14.41 -2.18
C LEU A 420 10.52 13.96 -1.28
N TYR A 421 11.06 12.78 -1.54
CA TYR A 421 12.28 12.20 -0.96
C TYR A 421 12.72 11.00 -1.80
N ASP A 422 13.96 10.56 -1.63
CA ASP A 422 14.42 9.32 -2.27
C ASP A 422 13.62 8.13 -1.78
N GLY A 423 13.07 7.37 -2.74
CA GLY A 423 12.38 6.13 -2.50
C GLY A 423 12.64 5.15 -3.65
N VAL A 424 12.73 3.88 -3.36
CA VAL A 424 12.94 2.83 -4.36
C VAL A 424 12.08 1.61 -4.00
N GLY A 425 11.91 0.71 -4.94
CA GLY A 425 11.05 -0.46 -4.72
C GLY A 425 9.57 -0.10 -4.58
N THR A 426 9.14 0.98 -5.23
CA THR A 426 7.76 1.46 -5.18
C THR A 426 6.87 0.79 -6.23
N THR A 427 5.57 0.81 -5.98
CA THR A 427 4.55 0.16 -6.82
C THR A 427 4.48 0.77 -8.22
N GLU A 428 4.44 2.11 -8.30
CA GLU A 428 4.30 2.84 -9.57
C GLU A 428 5.56 2.69 -10.43
N ASP A 429 6.74 2.76 -9.84
CA ASP A 429 8.01 2.59 -10.55
C ASP A 429 8.13 1.19 -11.14
N TRP A 430 7.82 0.18 -10.33
CA TRP A 430 7.89 -1.20 -10.77
C TRP A 430 6.86 -1.50 -11.87
N ALA A 431 5.62 -1.08 -11.71
CA ALA A 431 4.58 -1.31 -12.71
C ALA A 431 4.95 -0.67 -14.05
N TYR A 432 5.49 0.54 -14.02
CA TYR A 432 5.99 1.24 -15.19
C TYR A 432 7.21 0.52 -15.81
N ALA A 433 8.21 0.19 -15.01
CA ALA A 433 9.43 -0.47 -15.49
C ALA A 433 9.17 -1.88 -16.04
N ALA A 434 8.33 -2.67 -15.38
CA ALA A 434 8.05 -4.05 -15.75
C ALA A 434 7.14 -4.17 -16.96
N THR A 435 6.18 -3.25 -17.14
CA THR A 435 5.12 -3.41 -18.13
C THR A 435 5.02 -2.27 -19.14
N GLY A 436 5.40 -1.05 -18.76
CA GLY A 436 5.13 0.18 -19.49
C GLY A 436 3.77 0.80 -19.13
N ALA A 437 3.10 0.33 -18.09
CA ALA A 437 1.92 0.99 -17.54
C ALA A 437 2.26 2.40 -17.05
N PHE A 438 1.37 3.37 -17.20
CA PHE A 438 1.56 4.65 -16.53
C PHE A 438 1.09 4.52 -15.09
N GLY A 439 2.07 4.47 -14.17
CA GLY A 439 1.87 4.37 -12.72
C GLY A 439 1.94 5.74 -12.06
N PHE A 440 1.09 5.95 -11.05
CA PHE A 440 1.06 7.15 -10.22
C PHE A 440 0.75 6.79 -8.79
N THR A 441 1.31 7.55 -7.86
CA THR A 441 0.90 7.57 -6.45
C THR A 441 0.15 8.87 -6.17
N PHE A 442 -1.00 8.76 -5.49
CA PHE A 442 -1.75 9.92 -5.00
C PHE A 442 -1.60 9.96 -3.48
N GLU A 443 -1.03 11.05 -2.97
CA GLU A 443 -0.97 11.33 -1.53
C GLU A 443 -2.16 12.20 -1.16
N ILE A 444 -3.20 11.57 -0.62
CA ILE A 444 -4.50 12.16 -0.36
C ILE A 444 -4.48 12.96 0.94
N GLY A 445 -5.00 14.18 0.89
CA GLY A 445 -5.11 15.06 2.06
C GLY A 445 -3.79 15.74 2.42
N PRO A 446 -3.87 16.87 3.19
CA PRO A 446 -2.71 17.75 3.36
C PRO A 446 -1.66 17.21 4.33
N THR A 447 -2.04 16.70 5.51
CA THR A 447 -1.07 16.47 6.59
C THR A 447 -1.36 15.26 7.49
N GLU A 448 -2.52 14.63 7.42
CA GLU A 448 -2.94 13.64 8.40
C GLU A 448 -3.28 12.29 7.78
N PHE A 449 -2.91 11.20 8.48
CA PHE A 449 -3.29 9.83 8.08
C PHE A 449 -4.75 9.52 8.39
N HIS A 450 -5.30 10.17 9.41
CA HIS A 450 -6.67 9.98 9.88
C HIS A 450 -7.37 11.34 10.02
N PRO A 451 -7.61 12.09 8.94
CA PRO A 451 -8.39 13.33 9.01
C PRO A 451 -9.83 13.03 9.44
N PRO A 452 -10.60 14.03 9.88
CA PRO A 452 -12.04 13.89 10.03
C PRO A 452 -12.67 13.31 8.75
N PHE A 453 -13.67 12.44 8.89
CA PHE A 453 -14.27 11.76 7.73
C PHE A 453 -14.92 12.73 6.75
N GLU A 454 -15.41 13.87 7.21
CA GLU A 454 -15.92 14.95 6.37
C GLU A 454 -14.87 15.44 5.37
N ASP A 455 -13.61 15.60 5.81
CA ASP A 455 -12.50 16.02 4.93
C ASP A 455 -12.22 14.96 3.84
N VAL A 456 -12.37 13.66 4.16
CA VAL A 456 -12.27 12.58 3.17
C VAL A 456 -13.34 12.67 2.09
N VAL A 457 -14.57 13.02 2.49
CA VAL A 457 -15.67 13.27 1.56
C VAL A 457 -15.33 14.43 0.63
N ASP A 458 -14.91 15.56 1.20
CA ASP A 458 -14.59 16.78 0.46
C ASP A 458 -13.44 16.60 -0.53
N GLU A 459 -12.39 15.87 -0.13
CA GLU A 459 -11.27 15.51 -1.01
C GLU A 459 -11.72 14.63 -2.18
N TYR A 460 -12.66 13.71 -1.95
CA TYR A 460 -13.15 12.84 -3.03
C TYR A 460 -14.00 13.61 -4.03
N VAL A 461 -14.97 14.38 -3.56
CA VAL A 461 -15.94 15.09 -4.43
C VAL A 461 -15.40 16.42 -4.95
N GLY A 462 -14.38 16.99 -4.32
CA GLY A 462 -13.77 18.26 -4.70
C GLY A 462 -14.52 19.48 -4.20
N ALA A 463 -15.13 19.41 -3.00
CA ALA A 463 -15.93 20.52 -2.44
C ALA A 463 -15.16 21.85 -2.40
N ASP A 464 -13.89 21.81 -1.99
CA ASP A 464 -12.98 22.97 -1.89
C ASP A 464 -11.83 22.93 -2.91
N ARG A 465 -11.99 22.19 -4.00
CA ARG A 465 -10.95 22.00 -5.02
C ARG A 465 -11.30 22.76 -6.32
N PRO A 466 -10.29 23.09 -7.15
CA PRO A 466 -10.51 23.82 -8.40
C PRO A 466 -11.34 23.06 -9.43
N GLY A 467 -11.42 21.73 -9.31
CA GLY A 467 -12.17 20.83 -10.20
C GLY A 467 -13.06 19.87 -9.41
N GLY A 468 -13.23 18.66 -9.92
CA GLY A 468 -14.10 17.65 -9.32
C GLY A 468 -13.38 16.70 -8.35
N GLY A 469 -12.31 17.15 -7.69
CA GLY A 469 -11.57 16.39 -6.69
C GLY A 469 -10.90 15.13 -7.22
N ASN A 470 -10.59 14.21 -6.32
CA ASN A 470 -9.97 12.93 -6.70
C ASN A 470 -10.89 12.08 -7.59
N ARG A 471 -12.20 12.18 -7.42
CA ARG A 471 -13.20 11.56 -8.29
C ARG A 471 -12.96 11.87 -9.77
N ALA A 472 -12.83 13.15 -10.12
CA ALA A 472 -12.62 13.58 -11.48
C ALA A 472 -11.24 13.14 -12.02
N ALA A 473 -10.20 13.20 -11.18
CA ALA A 473 -8.87 12.70 -11.52
C ALA A 473 -8.89 11.19 -11.85
N TYR A 474 -9.61 10.37 -11.09
CA TYR A 474 -9.77 8.94 -11.35
C TYR A 474 -10.52 8.64 -12.65
N LEU A 475 -11.54 9.43 -12.99
CA LEU A 475 -12.23 9.33 -14.28
C LEU A 475 -11.33 9.69 -15.47
N ILE A 476 -10.40 10.64 -15.29
CA ILE A 476 -9.34 10.92 -16.27
C ILE A 476 -8.41 9.72 -16.44
N ALA A 477 -8.04 9.03 -15.35
CA ALA A 477 -7.22 7.81 -15.41
C ALA A 477 -7.93 6.67 -16.16
N LEU A 478 -9.23 6.48 -15.89
CA LEU A 478 -10.08 5.55 -16.64
C LEU A 478 -10.11 5.86 -18.15
N ALA A 479 -10.24 7.13 -18.51
CA ALA A 479 -10.23 7.56 -19.92
C ALA A 479 -8.84 7.35 -20.55
N HIS A 480 -7.76 7.60 -19.81
CA HIS A 480 -6.38 7.37 -20.25
C HIS A 480 -6.13 5.88 -20.52
N ALA A 481 -6.64 4.98 -19.69
CA ALA A 481 -6.49 3.55 -19.91
C ALA A 481 -7.10 3.06 -21.25
N ALA A 482 -8.09 3.78 -21.78
CA ALA A 482 -8.69 3.52 -23.07
C ALA A 482 -7.98 4.20 -24.24
N ASP A 483 -7.03 5.10 -23.99
CA ASP A 483 -6.38 5.92 -25.03
C ASP A 483 -5.32 5.10 -25.76
N THR A 484 -5.59 4.76 -27.01
CA THR A 484 -4.68 3.96 -27.84
C THR A 484 -3.36 4.67 -28.18
N ARG A 485 -3.23 5.96 -27.88
CA ARG A 485 -1.95 6.68 -27.98
C ARG A 485 -1.02 6.36 -26.82
N ALA A 486 -1.59 5.87 -25.72
CA ALA A 486 -0.85 5.54 -24.48
C ALA A 486 -0.37 4.09 -24.40
N HIS A 487 -0.82 3.21 -25.32
CA HIS A 487 -0.43 1.79 -25.37
C HIS A 487 -0.48 1.24 -26.78
N GLY A 488 -0.04 0.00 -27.00
CA GLY A 488 -0.08 -0.67 -28.30
C GLY A 488 -1.42 -1.36 -28.57
N VAL A 489 -1.74 -1.59 -29.84
CA VAL A 489 -2.94 -2.33 -30.24
C VAL A 489 -2.58 -3.41 -31.27
N LEU A 490 -2.90 -4.66 -30.96
CA LEU A 490 -2.83 -5.77 -31.91
C LEU A 490 -4.23 -6.02 -32.50
N THR A 491 -4.36 -5.96 -33.81
CA THR A 491 -5.59 -6.29 -34.52
C THR A 491 -5.37 -7.45 -35.48
N GLY A 492 -6.42 -8.19 -35.81
CA GLY A 492 -6.23 -9.22 -36.81
C GLY A 492 -7.32 -10.26 -36.94
N ARG A 493 -6.89 -11.37 -37.55
CA ARG A 493 -7.72 -12.56 -37.72
C ARG A 493 -6.99 -13.80 -37.23
N ALA A 494 -7.71 -14.65 -36.51
CA ALA A 494 -7.29 -15.97 -36.06
C ALA A 494 -8.49 -16.92 -36.06
N PRO A 495 -8.29 -18.24 -35.93
CA PRO A 495 -9.39 -19.18 -35.80
C PRO A 495 -10.34 -18.82 -34.66
N ALA A 496 -11.65 -18.87 -34.92
CA ALA A 496 -12.66 -18.58 -33.91
C ALA A 496 -12.54 -19.54 -32.72
N GLY A 497 -12.58 -19.01 -31.50
CA GLY A 497 -12.43 -19.77 -30.25
C GLY A 497 -10.99 -20.11 -29.88
N ALA A 498 -10.00 -19.83 -30.71
CA ALA A 498 -8.61 -20.03 -30.38
C ALA A 498 -8.18 -19.10 -29.20
N THR A 499 -7.26 -19.59 -28.38
CA THR A 499 -6.62 -18.79 -27.34
C THR A 499 -5.30 -18.23 -27.85
N LEU A 500 -5.21 -16.90 -27.88
CA LEU A 500 -3.97 -16.19 -28.12
C LEU A 500 -3.33 -15.88 -26.76
N THR A 501 -2.07 -16.25 -26.59
CA THR A 501 -1.29 -15.93 -25.37
C THR A 501 -0.10 -15.07 -25.73
N LEU A 502 0.02 -13.91 -25.09
CA LEU A 502 1.22 -13.09 -25.12
C LEU A 502 2.07 -13.37 -23.88
N THR A 503 3.36 -13.62 -24.11
CA THR A 503 4.35 -13.72 -23.05
C THR A 503 5.53 -12.82 -23.33
N ARG A 504 6.10 -12.26 -22.28
CA ARG A 504 7.36 -11.56 -22.30
C ARG A 504 8.10 -11.90 -21.01
N ASP A 505 9.22 -12.61 -21.14
CA ASP A 505 10.15 -12.85 -20.05
C ASP A 505 11.11 -11.66 -19.99
N ALA A 506 11.18 -11.01 -18.83
CA ALA A 506 11.98 -9.84 -18.57
C ALA A 506 12.42 -9.82 -17.10
N SER A 507 13.24 -8.87 -16.73
CA SER A 507 13.56 -8.56 -15.35
C SER A 507 13.58 -7.05 -15.13
N THR A 508 13.20 -6.59 -13.95
CA THR A 508 13.44 -5.22 -13.52
C THR A 508 14.80 -5.15 -12.81
N THR A 509 15.44 -4.01 -12.86
CA THR A 509 16.72 -3.78 -12.19
C THR A 509 16.46 -3.58 -10.70
N THR A 510 17.12 -4.36 -9.85
CA THR A 510 17.24 -4.06 -8.41
C THR A 510 18.53 -3.26 -8.19
N TRP A 511 18.78 -2.83 -6.96
CA TRP A 511 20.01 -2.08 -6.69
C TRP A 511 21.26 -2.93 -6.93
N GLU A 512 21.25 -4.18 -6.48
CA GLU A 512 22.38 -5.12 -6.55
C GLU A 512 22.30 -6.09 -7.73
N GLY A 513 21.17 -6.13 -8.46
CA GLY A 513 21.00 -7.13 -9.53
C GLY A 513 19.69 -6.99 -10.31
N SER A 514 18.86 -8.02 -10.31
CA SER A 514 17.59 -8.01 -11.05
C SER A 514 16.54 -8.93 -10.46
N SER A 515 15.27 -8.53 -10.60
CA SER A 515 14.09 -9.31 -10.21
C SER A 515 13.27 -9.72 -11.44
N PRO A 516 12.80 -10.98 -11.56
CA PRO A 516 12.05 -11.44 -12.73
C PRO A 516 10.68 -10.77 -12.84
N ALA A 517 10.27 -10.49 -14.08
CA ALA A 517 8.99 -9.87 -14.43
C ALA A 517 8.39 -10.55 -15.67
N ARG A 518 7.75 -11.70 -15.47
CA ARG A 518 7.14 -12.46 -16.56
C ARG A 518 5.70 -12.04 -16.82
N LEU A 519 5.48 -11.23 -17.84
CA LEU A 519 4.12 -10.90 -18.30
C LEU A 519 3.53 -12.07 -19.08
N ARG A 520 2.31 -12.46 -18.72
CA ARG A 520 1.53 -13.47 -19.44
C ARG A 520 0.06 -13.11 -19.46
N THR A 521 -0.46 -12.78 -20.64
CA THR A 521 -1.86 -12.43 -20.85
C THR A 521 -2.48 -13.26 -21.97
N ALA A 522 -3.79 -13.39 -21.97
CA ALA A 522 -4.50 -14.18 -22.96
C ALA A 522 -5.69 -13.43 -23.57
N LEU A 523 -6.06 -13.81 -24.81
CA LEU A 523 -7.25 -13.37 -25.51
C LEU A 523 -7.92 -14.58 -26.16
N VAL A 524 -9.23 -14.75 -25.94
CA VAL A 524 -10.03 -15.73 -26.64
C VAL A 524 -10.63 -15.07 -27.90
N VAL A 525 -10.29 -15.62 -29.08
CA VAL A 525 -10.74 -15.08 -30.37
C VAL A 525 -12.25 -15.18 -30.51
N PRO A 526 -12.96 -14.07 -30.78
CA PRO A 526 -14.41 -14.08 -30.93
C PRO A 526 -14.88 -14.97 -32.10
N ARG A 527 -16.17 -15.33 -32.12
CA ARG A 527 -16.77 -16.13 -33.19
C ARG A 527 -16.58 -15.54 -34.58
N SER A 528 -16.40 -14.23 -34.69
CA SER A 528 -16.12 -13.55 -35.98
C SER A 528 -14.72 -13.87 -36.55
N GLY A 529 -13.86 -14.51 -35.80
CA GLY A 529 -12.46 -14.70 -36.12
C GLY A 529 -11.64 -13.41 -36.13
N ARG A 530 -12.22 -12.26 -35.81
CA ARG A 530 -11.55 -10.96 -35.73
C ARG A 530 -11.27 -10.62 -34.26
N PHE A 531 -10.08 -10.08 -33.98
CA PHE A 531 -9.73 -9.65 -32.66
C PHE A 531 -9.12 -8.24 -32.65
N THR A 532 -9.28 -7.56 -31.54
CA THR A 532 -8.56 -6.36 -31.15
C THR A 532 -8.03 -6.61 -29.75
N TRP A 533 -6.74 -6.41 -29.54
CA TRP A 533 -6.09 -6.64 -28.26
C TRP A 533 -5.26 -5.41 -27.90
N HIS A 534 -5.67 -4.72 -26.88
CA HIS A 534 -4.92 -3.63 -26.29
C HIS A 534 -3.81 -4.21 -25.43
N VAL A 535 -2.59 -3.77 -25.65
CA VAL A 535 -1.39 -4.34 -25.01
C VAL A 535 -0.42 -3.23 -24.61
N ASN A 536 0.35 -3.45 -23.58
CA ASN A 536 1.48 -2.59 -23.29
C ASN A 536 2.52 -2.63 -24.42
N PRO A 537 3.40 -1.63 -24.54
CA PRO A 537 4.48 -1.69 -25.52
C PRO A 537 5.33 -2.95 -25.27
N SER A 538 5.74 -3.61 -26.36
CA SER A 538 6.56 -4.82 -26.24
C SER A 538 7.94 -4.53 -25.65
N THR A 539 8.51 -3.37 -25.99
CA THR A 539 9.75 -2.87 -25.39
C THR A 539 9.42 -2.08 -24.13
N ARG A 540 9.95 -2.53 -22.99
CA ARG A 540 9.76 -1.83 -21.71
C ARG A 540 10.52 -0.50 -21.71
N PRO A 541 10.05 0.49 -20.93
CA PRO A 541 10.70 1.80 -20.84
C PRO A 541 12.18 1.70 -20.44
N THR A 542 12.53 0.79 -19.54
CA THR A 542 13.88 0.59 -19.02
C THR A 542 14.77 -0.30 -19.89
N SER A 543 14.24 -0.89 -20.97
CA SER A 543 15.01 -1.78 -21.82
C SER A 543 15.90 -1.00 -22.78
N GLN A 544 17.20 -1.29 -22.78
CA GLN A 544 18.17 -0.72 -23.76
C GLN A 544 18.07 -1.38 -25.15
N ARG A 545 17.32 -2.48 -25.26
CA ARG A 545 17.18 -3.25 -26.51
C ARG A 545 15.70 -3.42 -26.86
N ALA A 546 15.41 -3.47 -28.16
CA ALA A 546 14.06 -3.75 -28.63
C ALA A 546 13.60 -5.14 -28.17
N GLU A 547 12.56 -5.18 -27.35
CA GLU A 547 11.92 -6.41 -26.88
C GLU A 547 10.74 -6.78 -27.78
N LYS A 548 10.35 -8.05 -27.78
CA LYS A 548 9.23 -8.58 -28.54
C LYS A 548 8.39 -9.49 -27.65
N TYR A 549 7.10 -9.42 -27.82
CA TYR A 549 6.21 -10.45 -27.29
C TYR A 549 6.38 -11.76 -28.06
N ARG A 550 6.32 -12.88 -27.34
CA ARG A 550 6.01 -14.20 -27.91
C ARG A 550 4.49 -14.35 -27.92
N LEU A 551 3.90 -14.31 -29.11
CA LEU A 551 2.50 -14.60 -29.33
C LEU A 551 2.34 -16.07 -29.67
N THR A 552 1.61 -16.81 -28.86
CA THR A 552 1.22 -18.20 -29.11
C THR A 552 -0.26 -18.25 -29.46
N CYS A 553 -0.61 -18.97 -30.55
CA CYS A 553 -1.96 -19.27 -30.92
C CYS A 553 -2.24 -20.77 -30.70
N ASP A 554 -3.27 -21.09 -29.93
CA ASP A 554 -3.70 -22.44 -29.58
C ASP A 554 -5.18 -22.62 -29.96
N ASP A 555 -5.48 -23.59 -30.86
CA ASP A 555 -6.85 -23.90 -31.28
C ASP A 555 -7.53 -25.01 -30.46
N GLY A 556 -6.87 -25.47 -29.37
CA GLY A 556 -7.37 -26.55 -28.53
C GLY A 556 -7.26 -27.95 -29.14
N ARG A 557 -6.64 -28.09 -30.30
CA ARG A 557 -6.48 -29.38 -31.05
C ARG A 557 -5.06 -29.92 -30.97
N GLY A 558 -4.27 -29.47 -29.99
CA GLY A 558 -2.91 -29.94 -29.75
C GLY A 558 -1.84 -29.35 -30.66
N LYS A 559 -2.16 -28.36 -31.48
CA LYS A 559 -1.19 -27.58 -32.26
C LYS A 559 -1.14 -26.15 -31.77
N ALA A 560 0.01 -25.71 -31.32
CA ALA A 560 0.24 -24.34 -30.97
C ALA A 560 1.36 -23.75 -31.83
N ARG A 561 1.13 -22.58 -32.42
CA ARG A 561 2.14 -21.84 -33.17
C ARG A 561 2.54 -20.58 -32.43
N ALA A 562 3.83 -20.34 -32.38
CA ALA A 562 4.39 -19.14 -31.76
C ALA A 562 5.01 -18.22 -32.83
N THR A 563 4.78 -16.92 -32.67
CA THR A 563 5.45 -15.88 -33.46
C THR A 563 5.94 -14.77 -32.52
N ARG A 564 6.90 -13.98 -32.98
CA ARG A 564 7.36 -12.79 -32.24
C ARG A 564 6.69 -11.56 -32.79
N VAL A 565 6.15 -10.71 -31.89
CA VAL A 565 5.44 -9.48 -32.24
C VAL A 565 6.11 -8.31 -31.53
N ARG A 566 6.45 -7.28 -32.31
CA ARG A 566 6.81 -5.97 -31.78
C ARG A 566 5.61 -5.04 -31.92
N VAL A 567 5.35 -4.27 -30.90
CA VAL A 567 4.36 -3.19 -30.91
C VAL A 567 4.84 -2.11 -29.96
N ASP A 568 4.89 -0.90 -30.47
CA ASP A 568 5.33 0.26 -29.68
C ASP A 568 4.12 1.04 -29.13
N ARG A 569 4.35 1.98 -28.22
CA ARG A 569 3.30 2.82 -27.67
C ARG A 569 2.66 3.67 -28.77
N GLY A 570 1.34 3.68 -28.84
CA GLY A 570 0.56 4.35 -29.89
C GLY A 570 0.54 3.64 -31.23
N GLU A 571 1.21 2.47 -31.36
CA GLU A 571 1.26 1.71 -32.59
C GLU A 571 0.08 0.72 -32.69
N GLN A 572 -0.41 0.54 -33.92
CA GLN A 572 -1.36 -0.52 -34.25
C GLN A 572 -0.72 -1.54 -35.21
N VAL A 573 -0.57 -2.77 -34.74
CA VAL A 573 -0.01 -3.89 -35.56
C VAL A 573 -1.10 -4.83 -36.00
N ARG A 574 -1.13 -5.13 -37.30
CA ARG A 574 -2.11 -6.07 -37.88
C ARG A 574 -1.49 -7.46 -38.06
N LEU A 575 -2.18 -8.46 -37.55
CA LEU A 575 -1.77 -9.86 -37.59
C LEU A 575 -2.77 -10.73 -38.35
N THR A 576 -2.27 -11.75 -39.08
CA THR A 576 -3.11 -12.76 -39.70
C THR A 576 -2.58 -14.14 -39.33
N LEU A 577 -3.31 -14.81 -38.45
CA LEU A 577 -2.97 -16.12 -37.92
C LEU A 577 -3.94 -17.14 -38.55
N ARG A 578 -3.61 -17.61 -39.75
CA ARG A 578 -4.51 -18.49 -40.49
C ARG A 578 -4.64 -19.88 -39.87
N ARG A 579 -3.64 -20.31 -39.11
CA ARG A 579 -3.60 -21.62 -38.41
C ARG A 579 -2.91 -21.41 -37.07
N CYS A 580 -3.37 -22.06 -36.03
CA CYS A 580 -2.68 -22.25 -34.80
C CYS A 580 -1.95 -23.59 -34.79
#